data_a7107ff5a24731a4939c33334bc9b034
#
_entry.id   a7107ff5a24731a4939c33334bc9b034
#
_cell.length_a   1.000
_cell.length_b   1.000
_cell.length_c   1.000
_cell.angle_alpha   90.00
_cell.angle_beta   90.00
_cell.angle_gamma   90.00
#
_symmetry.space_group_name_H-M   'P 1'
#
loop_
_entity.id
_entity.type
_entity.pdbx_description
1 polymer ?
#
loop_
_entity_poly.entity_id
_entity_poly.type
_entity_poly.pdbx_seq_one_letter_code
_entity_poly.pdbx_strand_id
1 'polypeptide(L)'
;MSNLLDKASIVTTPTAYDNGKILSVKPNTSVGDFDFTRNSSATRVNSQGLIEDVQILSSNLVSNGDFATDSDWGKLNATISGGTGNLDGDGQTSLLYQNILTNGKTYKVTFTASDYNGLGEARVINSNGAPLYVITSNGTFTFTFTHSHTSGDFLFRARTGAIFSVDNISVMEITEDTNLPRIDYTGGVGHWLFEPQSTNLVTYSSDFSNASWVKSGLSVTDNTIISPDGT
;
A
#
# COMPACT_ATOMS: atom_id res chain seq x y z
N MET A 1 -24.03 -2.52 -39.06
CA MET A 1 -22.71 -1.93 -38.77
C MET A 1 -21.81 -3.07 -38.34
N SER A 2 -20.73 -3.34 -39.06
CA SER A 2 -19.77 -4.36 -38.62
C SER A 2 -19.08 -3.87 -37.36
N ASN A 3 -19.02 -4.71 -36.32
CA ASN A 3 -18.38 -4.42 -35.05
C ASN A 3 -16.84 -4.22 -35.30
N LEU A 4 -16.23 -3.23 -34.66
CA LEU A 4 -14.78 -3.02 -34.71
C LEU A 4 -14.00 -4.29 -34.32
N LEU A 5 -14.55 -5.06 -33.40
CA LEU A 5 -13.98 -6.35 -32.97
C LEU A 5 -13.88 -7.36 -34.10
N ASP A 6 -14.85 -7.40 -35.05
CA ASP A 6 -14.83 -8.32 -36.17
C ASP A 6 -13.70 -7.99 -37.15
N LYS A 7 -13.31 -6.72 -37.24
CA LYS A 7 -12.29 -6.22 -38.16
C LYS A 7 -10.88 -6.16 -37.54
N ALA A 8 -10.78 -6.26 -36.22
CA ALA A 8 -9.48 -6.19 -35.53
C ALA A 8 -8.65 -7.43 -35.79
N SER A 9 -7.39 -7.26 -36.13
CA SER A 9 -6.40 -8.34 -36.26
C SER A 9 -5.86 -8.75 -34.88
N ILE A 10 -5.67 -7.78 -34.00
CA ILE A 10 -5.21 -8.00 -32.63
C ILE A 10 -6.13 -7.22 -31.68
N VAL A 11 -6.54 -7.88 -30.62
CA VAL A 11 -7.32 -7.29 -29.52
C VAL A 11 -6.64 -7.69 -28.22
N THR A 12 -6.26 -6.71 -27.41
CA THR A 12 -5.79 -6.89 -26.04
C THR A 12 -6.76 -6.23 -25.08
N THR A 13 -6.83 -6.72 -23.85
CA THR A 13 -7.58 -6.06 -22.78
C THR A 13 -6.63 -5.55 -21.72
N PRO A 14 -6.96 -4.49 -20.97
CA PRO A 14 -6.11 -3.95 -19.92
C PRO A 14 -5.74 -4.94 -18.80
N THR A 15 -6.43 -6.06 -18.70
CA THR A 15 -6.18 -7.11 -17.68
C THR A 15 -5.45 -8.33 -18.22
N ALA A 16 -5.18 -8.38 -19.52
CA ALA A 16 -4.54 -9.54 -20.16
C ALA A 16 -3.01 -9.42 -20.11
N TYR A 17 -2.44 -9.53 -18.93
CA TYR A 17 -0.98 -9.60 -18.72
C TYR A 17 -0.65 -10.80 -17.83
N ASP A 18 0.37 -11.56 -18.21
CA ASP A 18 0.92 -12.65 -17.42
C ASP A 18 2.39 -12.86 -17.74
N ASN A 19 3.21 -12.99 -16.71
CA ASN A 19 4.61 -13.39 -16.77
C ASN A 19 5.43 -12.70 -17.89
N GLY A 20 5.40 -11.36 -17.94
CA GLY A 20 6.16 -10.57 -18.92
C GLY A 20 5.53 -10.50 -20.31
N LYS A 21 4.29 -10.95 -20.49
CA LYS A 21 3.57 -10.91 -21.76
C LYS A 21 2.25 -10.16 -21.64
N ILE A 22 1.98 -9.31 -22.62
CA ILE A 22 0.64 -8.80 -22.85
C ILE A 22 -0.06 -9.79 -23.81
N LEU A 23 -1.11 -10.42 -23.30
CA LEU A 23 -1.81 -11.47 -24.00
C LEU A 23 -2.88 -10.89 -24.93
N SER A 24 -2.98 -11.44 -26.11
CA SER A 24 -4.06 -11.10 -27.05
C SER A 24 -5.31 -11.93 -26.75
N VAL A 25 -6.47 -11.28 -26.77
CA VAL A 25 -7.78 -11.92 -26.72
C VAL A 25 -8.18 -12.39 -28.12
N LYS A 26 -7.65 -11.71 -29.12
CA LYS A 26 -7.80 -12.07 -30.52
C LYS A 26 -6.47 -11.79 -31.25
N PRO A 27 -5.88 -12.75 -31.96
CA PRO A 27 -6.24 -14.17 -31.99
C PRO A 27 -6.00 -14.85 -30.63
N ASN A 28 -6.75 -15.87 -30.30
CA ASN A 28 -6.62 -16.66 -29.07
C ASN A 28 -5.58 -17.78 -29.16
N THR A 29 -4.56 -17.59 -29.99
CA THR A 29 -3.53 -18.60 -30.32
C THR A 29 -2.12 -18.17 -29.95
N SER A 30 -1.97 -17.18 -29.08
CA SER A 30 -0.70 -16.55 -28.68
C SER A 30 0.06 -15.83 -29.82
N VAL A 31 -0.39 -15.89 -31.06
CA VAL A 31 0.27 -15.21 -32.20
C VAL A 31 0.20 -13.68 -32.09
N GLY A 32 -0.77 -13.17 -31.34
CA GLY A 32 -0.95 -11.74 -31.08
C GLY A 32 -0.34 -11.27 -29.76
N ASP A 33 0.29 -12.17 -29.02
CA ASP A 33 0.94 -11.84 -27.73
C ASP A 33 2.27 -11.13 -28.00
N PHE A 34 2.64 -10.21 -27.13
CA PHE A 34 3.93 -9.55 -27.24
C PHE A 34 4.60 -9.40 -25.89
N ASP A 35 5.93 -9.47 -25.90
CA ASP A 35 6.76 -9.33 -24.71
C ASP A 35 6.69 -7.89 -24.20
N PHE A 36 6.59 -7.73 -22.89
CA PHE A 36 6.64 -6.47 -22.21
C PHE A 36 7.77 -6.48 -21.19
N THR A 37 8.67 -5.50 -21.29
CA THR A 37 9.74 -5.32 -20.31
C THR A 37 9.82 -3.87 -19.86
N ARG A 38 9.98 -3.67 -18.55
CA ARG A 38 10.16 -2.38 -17.93
C ARG A 38 11.03 -2.54 -16.68
N ASN A 39 12.28 -2.16 -16.73
CA ASN A 39 13.24 -2.35 -15.61
C ASN A 39 13.03 -1.35 -14.45
N SER A 40 11.84 -0.82 -14.28
CA SER A 40 11.53 0.13 -13.20
C SER A 40 10.11 -0.05 -12.70
N SER A 41 9.86 0.38 -11.48
CA SER A 41 8.52 0.64 -10.96
C SER A 41 7.81 1.72 -11.78
N ALA A 42 6.51 1.81 -11.64
CA ALA A 42 5.68 2.80 -12.31
C ALA A 42 4.51 3.22 -11.42
N THR A 43 4.02 4.42 -11.66
CA THR A 43 2.77 4.90 -11.11
C THR A 43 1.70 5.01 -12.19
N ARG A 44 0.43 5.01 -11.80
CA ARG A 44 -0.73 5.20 -12.67
C ARG A 44 -1.79 6.02 -11.96
N VAL A 45 -2.74 6.54 -12.70
CA VAL A 45 -4.00 7.03 -12.13
C VAL A 45 -4.95 5.84 -12.00
N ASN A 46 -5.48 5.61 -10.81
CA ASN A 46 -6.44 4.53 -10.55
C ASN A 46 -7.88 4.94 -10.92
N SER A 47 -8.83 4.02 -10.75
CA SER A 47 -10.24 4.26 -11.09
C SER A 47 -10.92 5.33 -10.22
N GLN A 48 -10.32 5.70 -9.09
CA GLN A 48 -10.76 6.78 -8.21
C GLN A 48 -10.14 8.14 -8.58
N GLY A 49 -9.26 8.18 -9.59
CA GLY A 49 -8.55 9.39 -10.01
C GLY A 49 -7.31 9.72 -9.16
N LEU A 50 -6.86 8.79 -8.32
CA LEU A 50 -5.68 8.94 -7.47
C LEU A 50 -4.46 8.33 -8.13
N ILE A 51 -3.28 8.85 -7.81
CA ILE A 51 -2.01 8.26 -8.24
C ILE A 51 -1.66 7.10 -7.29
N GLU A 52 -1.34 5.95 -7.86
CA GLU A 52 -0.90 4.76 -7.12
C GLU A 52 0.27 4.06 -7.82
N ASP A 53 1.05 3.28 -7.05
CA ASP A 53 2.06 2.40 -7.61
C ASP A 53 1.43 1.22 -8.35
N VAL A 54 2.04 0.85 -9.48
CA VAL A 54 1.66 -0.37 -10.23
C VAL A 54 2.37 -1.55 -9.59
N GLN A 55 1.61 -2.40 -8.89
CA GLN A 55 2.11 -3.52 -8.11
C GLN A 55 1.21 -4.74 -8.28
N ILE A 56 1.78 -5.93 -8.20
CA ILE A 56 1.03 -7.17 -7.98
C ILE A 56 1.11 -7.48 -6.49
N LEU A 57 -0.05 -7.61 -5.87
CA LEU A 57 -0.19 -7.89 -4.45
C LEU A 57 -0.72 -9.31 -4.25
N SER A 58 -0.28 -9.97 -3.18
CA SER A 58 -0.90 -11.20 -2.69
C SER A 58 -2.34 -10.95 -2.23
N SER A 59 -3.05 -12.02 -1.89
CA SER A 59 -4.24 -11.91 -1.03
C SER A 59 -3.84 -11.31 0.33
N ASN A 60 -4.82 -10.72 1.03
CA ASN A 60 -4.62 -10.24 2.39
C ASN A 60 -4.15 -11.39 3.30
N LEU A 61 -3.05 -11.19 4.01
CA LEU A 61 -2.46 -12.16 4.93
C LEU A 61 -3.11 -12.10 6.32
N VAL A 62 -3.73 -10.99 6.65
CA VAL A 62 -4.40 -10.79 7.94
C VAL A 62 -5.71 -11.57 7.97
N SER A 63 -5.89 -12.37 9.01
CA SER A 63 -7.18 -12.97 9.38
C SER A 63 -7.90 -12.02 10.32
N ASN A 64 -9.24 -11.90 10.16
CA ASN A 64 -10.08 -11.07 11.04
C ASN A 64 -9.55 -9.63 11.21
N GLY A 65 -9.21 -9.00 10.08
CA GLY A 65 -8.69 -7.63 10.07
C GLY A 65 -9.75 -6.56 10.32
N ASP A 66 -11.03 -6.94 10.26
CA ASP A 66 -12.22 -6.15 10.59
C ASP A 66 -12.72 -6.39 12.03
N PHE A 67 -12.02 -7.22 12.79
CA PHE A 67 -12.34 -7.58 14.17
C PHE A 67 -13.79 -8.00 14.43
N ALA A 68 -14.41 -8.66 13.43
CA ALA A 68 -15.77 -9.16 13.54
C ALA A 68 -15.95 -10.17 14.69
N THR A 69 -14.86 -10.83 15.09
CA THR A 69 -14.81 -11.79 16.20
C THR A 69 -13.59 -11.54 17.09
N ASP A 70 -13.64 -11.98 18.35
CA ASP A 70 -12.48 -11.96 19.26
C ASP A 70 -11.58 -13.19 19.03
N SER A 71 -11.03 -13.31 17.82
CA SER A 71 -10.18 -14.43 17.41
C SER A 71 -8.99 -13.96 16.56
N ASP A 72 -8.09 -14.89 16.22
CA ASP A 72 -6.98 -14.78 15.26
C ASP A 72 -5.85 -13.83 15.65
N TRP A 73 -6.02 -13.00 16.65
CA TRP A 73 -5.01 -12.06 17.12
C TRP A 73 -4.45 -12.47 18.49
N GLY A 74 -3.11 -12.51 18.57
CA GLY A 74 -2.43 -12.55 19.86
C GLY A 74 -2.55 -11.20 20.57
N LYS A 75 -2.79 -11.25 21.90
CA LYS A 75 -3.07 -10.06 22.71
C LYS A 75 -2.20 -10.04 23.96
N LEU A 76 -1.63 -8.87 24.25
CA LEU A 76 -1.05 -8.55 25.57
C LEU A 76 -1.66 -7.23 26.02
N ASN A 77 -2.43 -7.22 27.11
CA ASN A 77 -3.12 -6.03 27.61
C ASN A 77 -3.93 -5.26 26.54
N ALA A 78 -4.42 -5.96 25.52
CA ALA A 78 -5.27 -5.46 24.45
C ALA A 78 -6.59 -6.25 24.44
N THR A 79 -7.63 -5.66 23.89
CA THR A 79 -8.96 -6.30 23.77
C THR A 79 -9.47 -6.17 22.34
N ILE A 80 -10.29 -7.12 21.91
CA ILE A 80 -11.10 -7.02 20.70
C ILE A 80 -12.54 -6.91 21.13
N SER A 81 -13.17 -5.79 20.82
CA SER A 81 -14.58 -5.53 21.14
C SER A 81 -15.13 -4.38 20.32
N GLY A 82 -16.43 -4.41 20.05
CA GLY A 82 -17.07 -3.36 19.25
C GLY A 82 -16.65 -3.30 17.79
N GLY A 83 -16.06 -4.37 17.23
CA GLY A 83 -15.54 -4.40 15.87
C GLY A 83 -14.19 -3.70 15.72
N THR A 84 -13.42 -3.57 16.80
CA THR A 84 -12.10 -2.93 16.79
C THR A 84 -11.12 -3.67 17.70
N GLY A 85 -9.83 -3.57 17.37
CA GLY A 85 -8.74 -3.95 18.25
C GLY A 85 -8.34 -2.73 19.12
N ASN A 86 -8.48 -2.85 20.44
CA ASN A 86 -8.29 -1.74 21.39
C ASN A 86 -7.01 -1.92 22.19
N LEU A 87 -6.16 -0.92 22.16
CA LEU A 87 -4.86 -0.89 22.85
C LEU A 87 -4.84 0.24 23.89
N ASP A 88 -4.42 -0.13 25.11
CA ASP A 88 -4.24 0.79 26.21
C ASP A 88 -2.81 0.63 26.76
N GLY A 89 -1.97 1.64 26.52
CA GLY A 89 -0.58 1.71 26.96
C GLY A 89 -0.37 2.54 28.24
N ASP A 90 -1.45 2.86 28.98
CA ASP A 90 -1.32 3.58 30.24
C ASP A 90 -0.76 2.66 31.34
N GLY A 91 0.43 3.05 31.83
CA GLY A 91 1.16 2.27 32.85
C GLY A 91 1.71 0.91 32.39
N GLN A 92 1.49 0.49 31.14
CA GLN A 92 1.85 -0.83 30.63
C GLN A 92 2.19 -0.82 29.15
N THR A 93 2.64 -1.97 28.63
CA THR A 93 2.72 -2.22 27.17
C THR A 93 1.47 -2.99 26.73
N SER A 94 0.78 -2.49 25.72
CA SER A 94 -0.32 -3.18 25.06
C SER A 94 0.09 -3.59 23.65
N LEU A 95 -0.19 -4.84 23.27
CA LEU A 95 0.13 -5.42 21.96
C LEU A 95 -1.06 -6.16 21.38
N LEU A 96 -1.18 -6.03 20.06
CA LEU A 96 -2.08 -6.82 19.23
C LEU A 96 -1.28 -7.30 18.02
N TYR A 97 -1.22 -8.63 17.75
CA TYR A 97 -0.29 -9.16 16.75
C TYR A 97 -0.77 -10.42 16.03
N GLN A 98 -0.24 -10.61 14.82
CA GLN A 98 -0.30 -11.85 14.04
C GLN A 98 1.09 -12.22 13.50
N ASN A 99 1.40 -13.52 13.41
CA ASN A 99 2.63 -14.01 12.79
C ASN A 99 2.38 -14.31 11.31
N ILE A 100 2.61 -13.32 10.44
CA ILE A 100 2.24 -13.36 9.01
C ILE A 100 3.35 -12.90 8.07
N LEU A 101 4.48 -12.39 8.62
CA LEU A 101 5.55 -11.83 7.82
C LEU A 101 6.64 -12.85 7.53
N THR A 102 7.23 -12.78 6.34
CA THR A 102 8.38 -13.59 5.93
C THR A 102 9.61 -12.70 5.72
N ASN A 103 10.75 -13.12 6.23
CA ASN A 103 12.00 -12.37 6.09
C ASN A 103 12.36 -12.12 4.62
N GLY A 104 12.79 -10.90 4.30
CA GLY A 104 13.20 -10.46 2.97
C GLY A 104 12.04 -10.06 2.04
N LYS A 105 10.78 -10.18 2.49
CA LYS A 105 9.62 -9.80 1.70
C LYS A 105 9.17 -8.37 1.98
N THR A 106 8.61 -7.73 0.96
CA THR A 106 8.06 -6.37 1.03
C THR A 106 6.54 -6.42 1.10
N TYR A 107 5.97 -5.61 1.97
CA TYR A 107 4.54 -5.61 2.26
C TYR A 107 3.94 -4.22 2.09
N LYS A 108 2.71 -4.19 1.60
CA LYS A 108 1.82 -3.03 1.64
C LYS A 108 0.83 -3.23 2.77
N VAL A 109 0.76 -2.26 3.67
CA VAL A 109 -0.11 -2.27 4.85
C VAL A 109 -1.12 -1.15 4.73
N THR A 110 -2.37 -1.45 5.02
CA THR A 110 -3.44 -0.45 5.21
C THR A 110 -4.16 -0.76 6.51
N PHE A 111 -4.47 0.25 7.30
CA PHE A 111 -5.24 0.13 8.54
C PHE A 111 -5.94 1.45 8.87
N THR A 112 -6.99 1.38 9.68
CA THR A 112 -7.66 2.56 10.25
C THR A 112 -7.33 2.65 11.73
N ALA A 113 -6.89 3.83 12.20
CA ALA A 113 -6.76 4.13 13.62
C ALA A 113 -7.86 5.10 14.05
N SER A 114 -8.43 4.86 15.23
CA SER A 114 -9.44 5.70 15.87
C SER A 114 -9.14 5.84 17.37
N ASP A 115 -9.84 6.76 18.01
CA ASP A 115 -9.78 7.00 19.47
C ASP A 115 -8.35 7.28 19.99
N TYR A 116 -7.42 7.73 19.12
CA TYR A 116 -6.08 8.07 19.53
C TYR A 116 -6.09 9.32 20.43
N ASN A 117 -5.59 9.15 21.64
CA ASN A 117 -5.60 10.20 22.66
C ASN A 117 -4.49 11.26 22.53
N GLY A 118 -3.63 11.14 21.49
CA GLY A 118 -2.54 12.10 21.25
C GLY A 118 -1.33 11.97 22.19
N LEU A 119 -1.25 10.89 22.97
CA LEU A 119 -0.21 10.68 23.96
C LEU A 119 0.68 9.46 23.63
N GLY A 120 1.87 9.43 24.19
CA GLY A 120 2.75 8.27 24.27
C GLY A 120 3.23 7.71 22.93
N GLU A 121 3.39 6.39 22.88
CA GLU A 121 3.85 5.65 21.70
C GLU A 121 2.74 4.78 21.12
N ALA A 122 2.10 5.24 20.06
CA ALA A 122 1.18 4.47 19.22
C ALA A 122 1.91 4.10 17.94
N ARG A 123 2.17 2.79 17.70
CA ARG A 123 3.03 2.35 16.60
C ARG A 123 2.56 1.04 15.97
N VAL A 124 2.83 0.90 14.67
CA VAL A 124 3.00 -0.40 14.03
C VAL A 124 4.48 -0.75 14.12
N ILE A 125 4.79 -1.96 14.56
CA ILE A 125 6.16 -2.45 14.73
C ILE A 125 6.31 -3.86 14.16
N ASN A 126 7.54 -4.28 13.96
CA ASN A 126 7.90 -5.68 13.70
C ASN A 126 8.45 -6.36 14.96
N SER A 127 8.80 -7.63 14.83
CA SER A 127 9.27 -8.48 15.94
C SER A 127 10.51 -7.96 16.68
N ASN A 128 11.34 -7.11 16.07
CA ASN A 128 12.51 -6.52 16.73
C ASN A 128 12.17 -5.20 17.47
N GLY A 129 10.88 -4.79 17.43
CA GLY A 129 10.41 -3.57 18.08
C GLY A 129 10.71 -2.27 17.34
N ALA A 130 11.33 -2.35 16.15
CA ALA A 130 11.56 -1.18 15.32
C ALA A 130 10.21 -0.64 14.80
N PRO A 131 10.01 0.68 14.82
CA PRO A 131 8.78 1.27 14.28
C PRO A 131 8.75 1.13 12.76
N LEU A 132 7.67 0.55 12.24
CA LEU A 132 7.32 0.54 10.83
C LEU A 132 6.47 1.76 10.48
N TYR A 133 5.60 2.15 11.40
CA TYR A 133 4.77 3.34 11.28
C TYR A 133 4.49 3.95 12.66
N VAL A 134 4.44 5.27 12.76
CA VAL A 134 4.07 6.00 13.98
C VAL A 134 2.68 6.60 13.78
N ILE A 135 1.75 6.22 14.62
CA ILE A 135 0.37 6.73 14.60
C ILE A 135 0.35 8.05 15.37
N THR A 136 0.00 9.13 14.68
CA THR A 136 -0.03 10.50 15.25
C THR A 136 -1.41 11.15 15.23
N SER A 137 -2.38 10.50 14.58
CA SER A 137 -3.76 10.98 14.46
C SER A 137 -4.72 9.83 14.17
N ASN A 138 -6.02 10.10 14.26
CA ASN A 138 -7.04 9.22 13.70
C ASN A 138 -7.04 9.29 12.18
N GLY A 139 -7.38 8.19 11.50
CA GLY A 139 -7.48 8.14 10.05
C GLY A 139 -7.13 6.77 9.49
N THR A 140 -7.21 6.65 8.17
CA THR A 140 -6.75 5.46 7.44
C THR A 140 -5.36 5.74 6.88
N PHE A 141 -4.44 4.81 7.12
CA PHE A 141 -3.04 4.94 6.78
C PHE A 141 -2.62 3.80 5.86
N THR A 142 -1.78 4.12 4.87
CA THR A 142 -1.16 3.12 3.98
C THR A 142 0.34 3.37 3.94
N PHE A 143 1.13 2.30 4.06
CA PHE A 143 2.59 2.36 3.95
C PHE A 143 3.15 1.04 3.42
N THR A 144 4.41 1.07 2.99
CA THR A 144 5.15 -0.12 2.56
C THR A 144 6.41 -0.30 3.41
N PHE A 145 6.82 -1.55 3.62
CA PHE A 145 8.07 -1.86 4.29
C PHE A 145 8.62 -3.22 3.85
N THR A 146 9.94 -3.39 3.94
CA THR A 146 10.59 -4.70 3.77
C THR A 146 10.86 -5.31 5.13
N HIS A 147 10.34 -6.52 5.37
CA HIS A 147 10.58 -7.25 6.61
C HIS A 147 11.99 -7.84 6.63
N SER A 148 12.75 -7.58 7.69
CA SER A 148 14.16 -7.98 7.81
C SER A 148 14.46 -8.77 9.08
N HIS A 149 13.48 -9.51 9.61
CA HIS A 149 13.62 -10.28 10.84
C HIS A 149 13.16 -11.73 10.67
N THR A 150 13.70 -12.66 11.49
CA THR A 150 13.35 -14.08 11.41
C THR A 150 11.99 -14.42 12.00
N SER A 151 11.53 -13.69 13.06
CA SER A 151 10.16 -13.81 13.55
C SER A 151 9.23 -12.98 12.70
N GLY A 152 8.13 -13.57 12.26
CA GLY A 152 7.17 -12.98 11.33
C GLY A 152 6.05 -12.17 11.97
N ASP A 153 6.22 -11.66 13.20
CA ASP A 153 5.15 -10.92 13.87
C ASP A 153 4.97 -9.51 13.27
N PHE A 154 3.75 -9.21 12.92
CA PHE A 154 3.22 -7.88 12.64
C PHE A 154 2.43 -7.41 13.85
N LEU A 155 2.79 -6.27 14.44
CA LEU A 155 2.26 -5.85 15.74
C LEU A 155 1.80 -4.38 15.72
N PHE A 156 0.65 -4.13 16.37
CA PHE A 156 0.30 -2.81 16.91
C PHE A 156 0.77 -2.73 18.37
N ARG A 157 1.31 -1.59 18.76
CA ARG A 157 1.83 -1.35 20.13
C ARG A 157 1.38 -0.01 20.65
N ALA A 158 0.85 -0.03 21.89
CA ALA A 158 0.64 1.16 22.72
C ALA A 158 1.57 1.12 23.94
N ARG A 159 2.20 2.25 24.25
CA ARG A 159 3.06 2.46 25.44
C ARG A 159 3.01 3.91 25.90
N THR A 160 3.46 4.14 27.14
CA THR A 160 3.71 5.50 27.67
C THR A 160 2.46 6.39 27.66
N GLY A 161 1.29 5.80 27.94
CA GLY A 161 0.01 6.50 27.98
C GLY A 161 -0.75 6.57 26.64
N ALA A 162 -0.22 5.96 25.57
CA ALA A 162 -0.97 5.91 24.30
C ALA A 162 -2.20 5.02 24.43
N ILE A 163 -3.35 5.53 23.99
CA ILE A 163 -4.61 4.79 23.87
C ILE A 163 -5.13 4.99 22.45
N PHE A 164 -5.46 3.92 21.75
CA PHE A 164 -6.04 3.96 20.41
C PHE A 164 -6.72 2.65 20.05
N SER A 165 -7.58 2.70 19.04
CA SER A 165 -8.23 1.54 18.45
C SER A 165 -7.77 1.37 16.99
N VAL A 166 -7.79 0.13 16.49
CA VAL A 166 -7.46 -0.19 15.09
C VAL A 166 -8.54 -1.05 14.46
N ASP A 167 -8.71 -0.87 13.14
CA ASP A 167 -9.70 -1.59 12.35
C ASP A 167 -9.28 -1.66 10.86
N ASN A 168 -9.98 -2.47 10.07
CA ASN A 168 -9.82 -2.59 8.62
C ASN A 168 -8.37 -2.86 8.20
N ILE A 169 -7.72 -3.81 8.88
CA ILE A 169 -6.31 -4.11 8.67
C ILE A 169 -6.13 -5.01 7.46
N SER A 170 -5.26 -4.59 6.56
CA SER A 170 -4.80 -5.37 5.42
C SER A 170 -3.28 -5.34 5.34
N VAL A 171 -2.68 -6.52 5.20
CA VAL A 171 -1.24 -6.71 4.95
C VAL A 171 -1.13 -7.62 3.73
N MET A 172 -0.57 -7.11 2.65
CA MET A 172 -0.38 -7.86 1.40
C MET A 172 1.10 -7.83 1.01
N GLU A 173 1.65 -8.98 0.61
CA GLU A 173 2.99 -9.05 0.03
C GLU A 173 2.98 -8.37 -1.36
N ILE A 174 3.95 -7.51 -1.61
CA ILE A 174 4.23 -6.99 -2.96
C ILE A 174 5.05 -8.07 -3.65
N THR A 175 4.42 -8.83 -4.54
CA THR A 175 5.06 -9.94 -5.24
C THR A 175 5.80 -9.49 -6.49
N GLU A 176 5.35 -8.40 -7.10
CA GLU A 176 5.99 -7.76 -8.25
C GLU A 176 5.67 -6.27 -8.27
N ASP A 177 6.67 -5.43 -8.50
CA ASP A 177 6.55 -3.96 -8.61
C ASP A 177 7.35 -3.38 -9.79
N THR A 178 8.03 -4.25 -10.56
CA THR A 178 8.76 -3.91 -11.78
C THR A 178 8.23 -4.70 -12.96
N ASN A 179 8.59 -4.34 -14.17
CA ASN A 179 8.14 -5.00 -15.41
C ASN A 179 6.61 -5.02 -15.62
N LEU A 180 5.84 -4.26 -14.88
CA LEU A 180 4.39 -4.24 -14.99
C LEU A 180 3.91 -3.19 -16.00
N PRO A 181 3.05 -3.56 -16.96
CA PRO A 181 2.40 -2.59 -17.84
C PRO A 181 1.40 -1.75 -17.04
N ARG A 182 1.26 -0.48 -17.42
CA ARG A 182 0.34 0.44 -16.74
C ARG A 182 -1.01 0.42 -17.40
N ILE A 183 -2.04 0.21 -16.58
CA ILE A 183 -3.43 0.51 -16.93
C ILE A 183 -3.77 1.83 -16.26
N ASP A 184 -3.90 2.88 -17.05
CA ASP A 184 -4.20 4.23 -16.59
C ASP A 184 -5.67 4.56 -16.75
N TYR A 185 -6.25 5.26 -15.78
CA TYR A 185 -7.66 5.63 -15.74
C TYR A 185 -7.87 7.15 -15.91
N THR A 186 -6.87 7.89 -16.36
CA THR A 186 -7.06 9.30 -16.73
C THR A 186 -8.17 9.40 -17.78
N GLY A 187 -9.26 10.10 -17.43
CA GLY A 187 -10.46 10.14 -18.26
C GLY A 187 -11.53 9.10 -17.91
N GLY A 188 -11.36 8.32 -16.85
CA GLY A 188 -12.38 7.44 -16.26
C GLY A 188 -12.53 6.05 -16.90
N VAL A 189 -11.77 5.74 -17.95
CA VAL A 189 -11.77 4.42 -18.61
C VAL A 189 -10.35 3.86 -18.62
N GLY A 190 -10.20 2.62 -18.18
CA GLY A 190 -8.90 1.94 -18.15
C GLY A 190 -8.35 1.71 -19.57
N HIS A 191 -7.12 2.12 -19.81
CA HIS A 191 -6.41 1.91 -21.07
C HIS A 191 -4.93 1.60 -20.79
N TRP A 192 -4.29 0.90 -21.73
CA TRP A 192 -2.84 0.70 -21.68
C TRP A 192 -2.11 2.03 -21.86
N LEU A 193 -1.18 2.32 -20.95
CA LEU A 193 -0.29 3.48 -21.06
C LEU A 193 1.14 2.99 -21.36
N PHE A 194 1.49 3.03 -22.65
CA PHE A 194 2.83 2.69 -23.16
C PHE A 194 3.66 3.97 -23.30
N GLU A 195 4.46 4.26 -22.31
CA GLU A 195 5.39 5.38 -22.35
C GLU A 195 6.83 4.87 -22.16
N PRO A 196 7.81 5.53 -22.79
CA PRO A 196 9.21 5.22 -22.54
C PRO A 196 9.54 5.47 -21.07
N GLN A 197 10.51 4.71 -20.55
CA GLN A 197 11.02 4.94 -19.20
C GLN A 197 11.60 6.37 -19.12
N SER A 198 11.18 7.11 -18.09
CA SER A 198 11.75 8.38 -17.72
C SER A 198 12.18 8.36 -16.26
N THR A 199 13.28 9.04 -15.95
CA THR A 199 13.76 9.19 -14.58
C THR A 199 13.48 10.61 -14.13
N ASN A 200 12.85 10.79 -12.98
CA ASN A 200 12.72 12.10 -12.37
C ASN A 200 14.12 12.58 -11.91
N LEU A 201 14.61 13.64 -12.53
CA LEU A 201 15.91 14.22 -12.19
C LEU A 201 15.84 15.17 -10.99
N VAL A 202 14.62 15.53 -10.57
CA VAL A 202 14.40 16.39 -9.41
C VAL A 202 14.31 15.51 -8.18
N THR A 203 15.36 15.51 -7.38
CA THR A 203 15.39 14.80 -6.10
C THR A 203 14.43 15.47 -5.10
N TYR A 204 13.77 14.67 -4.27
CA TYR A 204 12.79 15.15 -3.28
C TYR A 204 11.67 16.01 -3.88
N SER A 205 11.19 15.64 -5.07
CA SER A 205 10.11 16.37 -5.75
C SER A 205 8.76 16.33 -5.04
N SER A 206 8.56 15.38 -4.13
CA SER A 206 7.39 15.25 -3.25
C SER A 206 7.62 15.76 -1.81
N ASP A 207 8.86 16.14 -1.46
CA ASP A 207 9.24 16.62 -0.13
C ASP A 207 9.96 17.97 -0.26
N PHE A 208 9.20 19.04 -0.31
CA PHE A 208 9.74 20.41 -0.39
C PHE A 208 10.30 20.91 0.95
N SER A 209 10.07 20.20 2.06
CA SER A 209 10.66 20.50 3.37
C SER A 209 12.14 20.10 3.43
N ASN A 210 12.56 19.15 2.57
CA ASN A 210 13.92 18.63 2.53
C ASN A 210 15.00 19.71 2.38
N ALA A 211 16.12 19.51 3.07
CA ALA A 211 17.26 20.44 3.06
C ALA A 211 17.94 20.59 1.69
N SER A 212 17.72 19.66 0.76
CA SER A 212 18.20 19.76 -0.62
C SER A 212 17.53 20.88 -1.40
N TRP A 213 16.39 21.40 -0.95
CA TRP A 213 15.73 22.56 -1.53
C TRP A 213 16.23 23.85 -0.88
N VAL A 214 16.84 24.71 -1.67
CA VAL A 214 17.24 26.05 -1.23
C VAL A 214 15.98 26.93 -1.15
N LYS A 215 15.63 27.37 0.08
CA LYS A 215 14.48 28.23 0.34
C LYS A 215 14.94 29.64 0.60
N SER A 216 14.48 30.59 -0.20
CA SER A 216 14.79 32.01 -0.03
C SER A 216 13.52 32.83 0.00
N GLY A 217 13.26 33.46 1.16
CA GLY A 217 12.08 34.32 1.35
C GLY A 217 10.74 33.59 1.40
N LEU A 218 10.76 32.25 1.61
CA LEU A 218 9.54 31.44 1.75
C LEU A 218 9.70 30.39 2.86
N SER A 219 8.56 29.94 3.40
CA SER A 219 8.47 28.77 4.28
C SER A 219 7.66 27.69 3.58
N VAL A 220 7.97 26.43 3.90
CA VAL A 220 7.21 25.25 3.45
C VAL A 220 6.50 24.68 4.66
N THR A 221 5.19 24.45 4.53
CA THR A 221 4.39 23.71 5.50
C THR A 221 3.94 22.43 4.84
N ASP A 222 4.26 21.30 5.44
CA ASP A 222 3.90 19.99 4.92
C ASP A 222 2.40 19.69 5.12
N ASN A 223 1.85 18.88 4.23
CA ASN A 223 0.50 18.30 4.35
C ASN A 223 -0.63 19.33 4.54
N THR A 224 -0.57 20.46 3.80
CA THR A 224 -1.63 21.49 3.86
C THR A 224 -2.81 21.18 2.95
N ILE A 225 -2.67 20.29 1.98
CA ILE A 225 -3.72 19.81 1.07
C ILE A 225 -3.51 18.31 0.80
N ILE A 226 -4.61 17.63 0.47
CA ILE A 226 -4.56 16.22 0.07
C ILE A 226 -3.72 16.09 -1.21
N SER A 227 -2.72 15.21 -1.17
CA SER A 227 -1.86 14.96 -2.32
C SER A 227 -2.59 14.14 -3.41
N PRO A 228 -2.07 14.08 -4.65
CA PRO A 228 -2.68 13.31 -5.75
C PRO A 228 -2.79 11.80 -5.49
N ASP A 229 -2.07 11.26 -4.51
CA ASP A 229 -2.18 9.86 -4.05
C ASP A 229 -3.22 9.67 -2.94
N GLY A 230 -3.87 10.75 -2.48
CA GLY A 230 -4.94 10.72 -1.49
C GLY A 230 -4.48 10.75 -0.03
N THR A 231 -3.18 11.03 0.24
CA THR A 231 -2.62 11.13 1.61
C THR A 231 -2.44 12.56 2.09
#